data_8fed43968a15f56dce2379fc14218a97
#
_entry.id   8fed43968a15f56dce2379fc14218a97
#
_cell.length_a   1.000
_cell.length_b   1.000
_cell.length_c   1.000
_cell.angle_alpha   90.00
_cell.angle_beta   90.00
_cell.angle_gamma   90.00
#
_symmetry.space_group_name_H-M   'P 1'
#
loop_
_entity.id
_entity.type
_entity.pdbx_description
1 polymer ?
#
loop_
_entity_poly.entity_id
_entity_poly.type
_entity_poly.pdbx_seq_one_letter_code
_entity_poly.pdbx_strand_id
1 'polypeptide(L)'
;MACAAWALGESGVDLVDASVPWSGIVESGEDLVLHDALCPMTPPDFVASCLARARETGRPVVGVRPVTDTVKVVADGLVGQTLDRDDLRAVASPLVVPASVLATMTGPPSPDLALAVANLAAAGHPVETIEAPPEGRRVASADDLRLLEALTDPLRRAAG
;
A
#
# COMPACT_ATOMS: atom_id res chain seq x y z
N MET A 1 14.31 4.80 -6.16
CA MET A 1 13.91 3.54 -6.87
C MET A 1 14.65 2.30 -6.33
N ALA A 2 15.96 2.35 -6.05
CA ALA A 2 16.72 1.17 -5.62
C ALA A 2 16.21 0.51 -4.31
N CYS A 3 15.82 1.29 -3.30
CA CYS A 3 15.34 0.73 -2.01
C CYS A 3 14.01 -0.03 -2.15
N ALA A 4 13.06 0.50 -2.92
CA ALA A 4 11.78 -0.17 -3.16
C ALA A 4 11.96 -1.46 -3.96
N ALA A 5 12.83 -1.45 -4.97
CA ALA A 5 13.16 -2.63 -5.75
C ALA A 5 13.82 -3.72 -4.90
N TRP A 6 14.70 -3.33 -3.98
CA TRP A 6 15.33 -4.27 -3.04
C TRP A 6 14.29 -4.90 -2.10
N ALA A 7 13.43 -4.09 -1.48
CA ALA A 7 12.38 -4.58 -0.57
C ALA A 7 11.43 -5.57 -1.26
N LEU A 8 11.07 -5.32 -2.52
CA LEU A 8 10.20 -6.20 -3.30
C LEU A 8 10.93 -7.50 -3.67
N GLY A 9 12.20 -7.44 -4.11
CA GLY A 9 12.99 -8.63 -4.45
C GLY A 9 13.18 -9.59 -3.28
N GLU A 10 13.43 -9.08 -2.09
CA GLU A 10 13.54 -9.88 -0.85
C GLU A 10 12.19 -10.51 -0.42
N SER A 11 11.06 -9.96 -0.85
CA SER A 11 9.72 -10.50 -0.56
C SER A 11 9.27 -11.61 -1.53
N GLY A 12 10.10 -11.97 -2.51
CA GLY A 12 9.76 -12.97 -3.54
C GLY A 12 8.81 -12.43 -4.62
N VAL A 13 8.80 -11.12 -4.82
CA VAL A 13 7.99 -10.44 -5.85
C VAL A 13 8.86 -10.05 -7.03
N ASP A 14 8.49 -10.47 -8.22
CA ASP A 14 9.14 -10.07 -9.46
C ASP A 14 8.68 -8.66 -9.89
N LEU A 15 9.64 -7.83 -10.30
CA LEU A 15 9.35 -6.49 -10.79
C LEU A 15 8.87 -6.56 -12.23
N VAL A 16 7.71 -5.99 -12.49
CA VAL A 16 7.13 -5.87 -13.82
C VAL A 16 7.37 -4.47 -14.36
N ASP A 17 7.92 -4.38 -15.54
CA ASP A 17 8.12 -3.13 -16.26
C ASP A 17 6.79 -2.61 -16.84
N ALA A 18 6.65 -1.28 -16.91
CA ALA A 18 5.46 -0.63 -17.47
C ALA A 18 5.20 -0.93 -18.96
N SER A 19 6.16 -1.55 -19.66
CA SER A 19 6.00 -2.02 -21.04
C SER A 19 5.18 -3.31 -21.15
N VAL A 20 5.01 -4.06 -20.06
CA VAL A 20 4.20 -5.29 -20.07
C VAL A 20 2.72 -4.91 -20.22
N PRO A 21 2.04 -5.40 -21.27
CA PRO A 21 0.63 -5.07 -21.48
C PRO A 21 -0.24 -5.69 -20.39
N TRP A 22 -1.37 -5.05 -20.08
CA TRP A 22 -2.31 -5.54 -19.08
C TRP A 22 -2.75 -6.99 -19.29
N SER A 23 -2.98 -7.38 -20.54
CA SER A 23 -3.31 -8.77 -20.89
C SER A 23 -2.22 -9.75 -20.44
N GLY A 24 -0.94 -9.39 -20.60
CA GLY A 24 0.17 -10.24 -20.16
C GLY A 24 0.23 -10.40 -18.65
N ILE A 25 -0.14 -9.34 -17.88
CA ILE A 25 -0.25 -9.42 -16.42
C ILE A 25 -1.39 -10.38 -16.01
N VAL A 26 -2.55 -10.27 -16.65
CA VAL A 26 -3.69 -11.16 -16.36
C VAL A 26 -3.41 -12.60 -16.78
N GLU A 27 -2.80 -12.80 -17.94
CA GLU A 27 -2.47 -14.12 -18.50
C GLU A 27 -1.38 -14.86 -17.71
N SER A 28 -0.54 -14.13 -16.95
CA SER A 28 0.45 -14.74 -16.07
C SER A 28 -0.19 -15.64 -14.99
N GLY A 29 -1.43 -15.33 -14.60
CA GLY A 29 -2.10 -16.02 -13.50
C GLY A 29 -1.49 -15.75 -12.12
N GLU A 30 -0.62 -14.76 -12.01
CA GLU A 30 0.04 -14.37 -10.77
C GLU A 30 -0.70 -13.23 -10.06
N ASP A 31 -0.48 -13.13 -8.75
CA ASP A 31 -1.00 -11.99 -7.96
C ASP A 31 -0.24 -10.71 -8.30
N LEU A 32 -0.94 -9.58 -8.34
CA LEU A 32 -0.32 -8.28 -8.58
C LEU A 32 -0.06 -7.53 -7.28
N VAL A 33 1.16 -7.05 -7.12
CA VAL A 33 1.55 -6.16 -6.02
C VAL A 33 1.79 -4.75 -6.57
N LEU A 34 0.97 -3.80 -6.13
CA LEU A 34 1.23 -2.39 -6.37
C LEU A 34 1.97 -1.79 -5.18
N HIS A 35 3.11 -1.18 -5.46
CA HIS A 35 3.93 -0.55 -4.45
C HIS A 35 4.16 0.93 -4.77
N ASP A 36 3.86 1.80 -3.80
CA ASP A 36 4.16 3.24 -3.91
C ASP A 36 5.66 3.47 -3.64
N ALA A 37 6.38 3.96 -4.65
CA ALA A 37 7.80 4.29 -4.53
C ALA A 37 8.12 5.34 -3.44
N LEU A 38 7.11 6.07 -2.97
CA LEU A 38 7.22 6.98 -1.84
C LEU A 38 7.11 6.28 -0.47
N CYS A 39 6.94 4.94 -0.46
CA CYS A 39 7.08 4.10 0.73
C CYS A 39 8.37 3.27 0.66
N PRO A 40 9.57 3.89 0.58
CA PRO A 40 10.82 3.24 0.18
C PRO A 40 11.34 2.19 1.18
N MET A 41 10.89 2.25 2.43
CA MET A 41 11.36 1.39 3.51
C MET A 41 10.29 0.42 4.01
N THR A 42 9.27 0.14 3.19
CA THR A 42 8.30 -0.92 3.48
C THR A 42 9.04 -2.25 3.66
N PRO A 43 8.94 -2.90 4.84
CA PRO A 43 9.69 -4.12 5.09
C PRO A 43 9.26 -5.28 4.17
N PRO A 44 10.21 -6.10 3.65
CA PRO A 44 9.89 -7.27 2.82
C PRO A 44 8.90 -8.24 3.49
N ASP A 45 9.06 -8.48 4.80
CA ASP A 45 8.18 -9.37 5.57
C ASP A 45 6.74 -8.85 5.62
N PHE A 46 6.56 -7.52 5.60
CA PHE A 46 5.22 -6.94 5.54
C PHE A 46 4.57 -7.16 4.18
N VAL A 47 5.32 -7.01 3.10
CA VAL A 47 4.85 -7.33 1.74
C VAL A 47 4.47 -8.80 1.63
N ALA A 48 5.32 -9.69 2.13
CA ALA A 48 5.07 -11.13 2.16
C ALA A 48 3.81 -11.48 2.98
N SER A 49 3.59 -10.81 4.11
CA SER A 49 2.39 -10.98 4.94
C SER A 49 1.11 -10.56 4.21
N CYS A 50 1.15 -9.44 3.48
CA CYS A 50 0.02 -8.99 2.65
C CYS A 50 -0.29 -10.00 1.53
N LEU A 51 0.74 -10.54 0.87
CA LEU A 51 0.60 -11.59 -0.14
C LEU A 51 -0.01 -12.87 0.43
N ALA A 52 0.52 -13.35 1.56
CA ALA A 52 0.00 -14.54 2.22
C ALA A 52 -1.48 -14.37 2.57
N ARG A 53 -1.85 -13.21 3.10
CA ARG A 53 -3.25 -12.90 3.45
C ARG A 53 -4.16 -12.85 2.23
N ALA A 54 -3.71 -12.23 1.14
CA ALA A 54 -4.48 -12.16 -0.09
C ALA A 54 -4.72 -13.56 -0.70
N ARG A 55 -3.71 -14.44 -0.66
CA ARG A 55 -3.81 -15.84 -1.11
C ARG A 55 -4.73 -16.68 -0.22
N GLU A 56 -4.67 -16.47 1.08
CA GLU A 56 -5.53 -17.17 2.05
C GLU A 56 -7.01 -16.86 1.84
N THR A 57 -7.33 -15.58 1.62
CA THR A 57 -8.72 -15.09 1.60
C THR A 57 -9.30 -14.95 0.19
N GLY A 58 -8.45 -14.94 -0.84
CA GLY A 58 -8.86 -14.64 -2.22
C GLY A 58 -9.32 -13.18 -2.40
N ARG A 59 -9.00 -12.28 -1.45
CA ARG A 59 -9.42 -10.88 -1.46
C ARG A 59 -8.23 -9.95 -1.64
N PRO A 60 -8.42 -8.77 -2.25
CA PRO A 60 -7.41 -7.73 -2.23
C PRO A 60 -7.06 -7.33 -0.80
N VAL A 61 -5.78 -7.06 -0.57
CA VAL A 61 -5.23 -6.66 0.74
C VAL A 61 -4.42 -5.39 0.57
N VAL A 62 -4.63 -4.42 1.44
CA VAL A 62 -3.89 -3.15 1.43
C VAL A 62 -3.28 -2.84 2.79
N GLY A 63 -2.06 -2.32 2.76
CA GLY A 63 -1.45 -1.72 3.94
C GLY A 63 -2.19 -0.45 4.34
N VAL A 64 -2.40 -0.25 5.65
CA VAL A 64 -3.00 0.99 6.17
C VAL A 64 -2.22 1.49 7.38
N ARG A 65 -2.33 2.79 7.65
CA ARG A 65 -1.79 3.41 8.87
C ARG A 65 -2.84 4.25 9.59
N PRO A 66 -2.75 4.35 10.92
CA PRO A 66 -3.58 5.29 11.66
C PRO A 66 -3.37 6.73 11.18
N VAL A 67 -4.44 7.50 11.14
CA VAL A 67 -4.37 8.95 10.90
C VAL A 67 -4.06 9.65 12.22
N THR A 68 -2.92 10.34 12.28
CA THR A 68 -2.46 11.03 13.49
C THR A 68 -2.88 12.49 13.54
N ASP A 69 -3.16 13.10 12.39
CA ASP A 69 -3.56 14.49 12.28
C ASP A 69 -5.05 14.70 12.54
N THR A 70 -5.42 15.94 12.87
CA THR A 70 -6.83 16.31 12.98
C THR A 70 -7.45 16.46 11.60
N VAL A 71 -8.48 15.67 11.32
CA VAL A 71 -9.22 15.72 10.06
C VAL A 71 -10.54 16.48 10.27
N LYS A 72 -10.81 17.46 9.41
CA LYS A 72 -12.04 18.23 9.41
C LYS A 72 -12.77 18.11 8.08
N VAL A 73 -14.08 18.05 8.13
CA VAL A 73 -14.91 18.16 6.93
C VAL A 73 -14.86 19.60 6.44
N VAL A 74 -14.68 19.79 5.14
CA VAL A 74 -14.80 21.09 4.49
C VAL A 74 -15.91 21.00 3.44
N ALA A 75 -16.94 21.82 3.57
CA ALA A 75 -18.02 21.93 2.61
C ALA A 75 -18.28 23.43 2.31
N ASP A 76 -18.43 23.75 1.03
CA ASP A 76 -18.68 25.13 0.55
C ASP A 76 -17.65 26.18 1.06
N GLY A 77 -16.40 25.76 1.25
CA GLY A 77 -15.33 26.61 1.78
C GLY A 77 -15.37 26.84 3.30
N LEU A 78 -16.31 26.23 4.01
CA LEU A 78 -16.45 26.33 5.46
C LEU A 78 -15.88 25.08 6.15
N VAL A 79 -15.13 25.30 7.23
CA VAL A 79 -14.61 24.23 8.08
C VAL A 79 -15.73 23.73 8.99
N GLY A 80 -16.12 22.48 8.80
CA GLY A 80 -17.18 21.80 9.53
C GLY A 80 -16.67 20.98 10.72
N GLN A 81 -17.38 19.89 10.99
CA GLN A 81 -17.08 18.99 12.11
C GLN A 81 -15.70 18.33 11.99
N THR A 82 -15.12 17.99 13.14
CA THR A 82 -13.94 17.13 13.20
C THR A 82 -14.39 15.68 13.02
N LEU A 83 -13.72 14.95 12.13
CA LEU A 83 -13.92 13.50 12.03
C LEU A 83 -13.12 12.80 13.15
N ASP A 84 -13.69 11.73 13.69
CA ASP A 84 -12.94 10.89 14.61
C ASP A 84 -11.84 10.18 13.82
N ARG A 85 -10.60 10.49 14.15
CA ARG A 85 -9.42 9.92 13.48
C ARG A 85 -9.22 8.44 13.81
N ASP A 86 -9.78 7.96 14.92
CA ASP A 86 -9.65 6.56 15.32
C ASP A 86 -10.40 5.62 14.35
N ASP A 87 -11.40 6.16 13.64
CA ASP A 87 -12.12 5.46 12.56
C ASP A 87 -11.46 5.62 11.19
N LEU A 88 -10.43 6.46 11.07
CA LEU A 88 -9.77 6.75 9.82
C LEU A 88 -8.48 5.96 9.65
N ARG A 89 -8.25 5.50 8.43
CA ARG A 89 -7.00 4.85 8.04
C ARG A 89 -6.48 5.48 6.76
N ALA A 90 -5.22 5.86 6.77
CA ALA A 90 -4.52 6.27 5.56
C ALA A 90 -4.05 5.03 4.80
N VAL A 91 -4.36 4.97 3.51
CA VAL A 91 -3.87 3.90 2.65
C VAL A 91 -2.35 4.01 2.54
N ALA A 92 -1.68 2.88 2.74
CA ALA A 92 -0.24 2.71 2.63
C ALA A 92 0.08 1.59 1.63
N SER A 93 1.35 1.42 1.31
CA SER A 93 1.84 0.36 0.45
C SER A 93 2.12 -0.91 1.27
N PRO A 94 1.95 -2.11 0.69
CA PRO A 94 1.48 -2.40 -0.67
C PRO A 94 -0.05 -2.51 -0.78
N LEU A 95 -0.56 -2.54 -2.04
CA LEU A 95 -1.86 -3.12 -2.38
C LEU A 95 -1.60 -4.42 -3.15
N VAL A 96 -2.11 -5.52 -2.65
CA VAL A 96 -2.04 -6.85 -3.29
C VAL A 96 -3.41 -7.18 -3.88
N VAL A 97 -3.43 -7.55 -5.17
CA VAL A 97 -4.64 -7.95 -5.87
C VAL A 97 -4.46 -9.40 -6.35
N PRO A 98 -5.26 -10.37 -5.85
CA PRO A 98 -5.18 -11.76 -6.28
C PRO A 98 -5.45 -11.95 -7.76
N ALA A 99 -4.82 -12.94 -8.37
CA ALA A 99 -5.02 -13.29 -9.79
C ALA A 99 -6.50 -13.51 -10.15
N SER A 100 -7.28 -14.13 -9.27
CA SER A 100 -8.71 -14.35 -9.45
C SER A 100 -9.51 -13.04 -9.56
N VAL A 101 -9.08 -11.98 -8.85
CA VAL A 101 -9.69 -10.64 -8.95
C VAL A 101 -9.22 -9.94 -10.22
N LEU A 102 -7.91 -10.04 -10.54
CA LEU A 102 -7.35 -9.46 -11.77
C LEU A 102 -8.08 -9.96 -13.02
N ALA A 103 -8.43 -11.25 -13.06
CA ALA A 103 -9.15 -11.86 -14.17
C ALA A 103 -10.56 -11.26 -14.40
N THR A 104 -11.14 -10.57 -13.43
CA THR A 104 -12.43 -9.89 -13.55
C THR A 104 -12.31 -8.42 -13.97
N MET A 105 -11.10 -7.87 -13.94
CA MET A 105 -10.85 -6.46 -14.21
C MET A 105 -10.72 -6.19 -15.71
N THR A 106 -11.26 -5.08 -16.17
CA THR A 106 -11.20 -4.67 -17.59
C THR A 106 -9.93 -3.89 -17.95
N GLY A 107 -9.12 -3.54 -16.97
CA GLY A 107 -7.88 -2.76 -17.15
C GLY A 107 -7.08 -2.68 -15.86
N PRO A 108 -5.87 -2.11 -15.92
CA PRO A 108 -5.00 -2.00 -14.77
C PRO A 108 -5.61 -1.14 -13.65
N PRO A 109 -5.34 -1.48 -12.38
CA PRO A 109 -5.73 -0.63 -11.26
C PRO A 109 -5.04 0.74 -11.34
N SER A 110 -5.65 1.73 -10.68
CA SER A 110 -5.06 3.07 -10.58
C SER A 110 -3.66 3.01 -9.93
N PRO A 111 -2.68 3.81 -10.38
CA PRO A 111 -1.42 3.97 -9.66
C PRO A 111 -1.58 4.68 -8.32
N ASP A 112 -2.66 5.42 -8.11
CA ASP A 112 -3.08 5.93 -6.80
C ASP A 112 -3.74 4.79 -6.01
N LEU A 113 -3.08 4.33 -4.95
CA LEU A 113 -3.54 3.17 -4.16
C LEU A 113 -4.90 3.43 -3.50
N ALA A 114 -5.18 4.66 -3.05
CA ALA A 114 -6.45 4.97 -2.42
C ALA A 114 -7.60 4.89 -3.43
N LEU A 115 -7.38 5.41 -4.64
CA LEU A 115 -8.33 5.29 -5.74
C LEU A 115 -8.48 3.84 -6.22
N ALA A 116 -7.38 3.07 -6.27
CA ALA A 116 -7.42 1.65 -6.61
C ALA A 116 -8.28 0.86 -5.61
N VAL A 117 -8.10 1.10 -4.32
CA VAL A 117 -8.91 0.49 -3.24
C VAL A 117 -10.39 0.85 -3.39
N ALA A 118 -10.69 2.14 -3.63
CA ALA A 118 -12.08 2.59 -3.83
C ALA A 118 -12.73 1.93 -5.05
N ASN A 119 -12.00 1.82 -6.16
CA ASN A 119 -12.48 1.18 -7.39
C ASN A 119 -12.74 -0.33 -7.19
N LEU A 120 -11.85 -1.04 -6.51
CA LEU A 120 -12.02 -2.46 -6.19
C LEU A 120 -13.26 -2.67 -5.32
N ALA A 121 -13.43 -1.86 -4.28
CA ALA A 121 -14.60 -1.93 -3.41
C ALA A 121 -15.90 -1.64 -4.18
N ALA A 122 -15.91 -0.62 -5.04
CA ALA A 122 -17.06 -0.28 -5.89
C ALA A 122 -17.39 -1.38 -6.92
N ALA A 123 -16.39 -2.14 -7.37
CA ALA A 123 -16.57 -3.30 -8.25
C ALA A 123 -17.04 -4.57 -7.50
N GLY A 124 -17.28 -4.50 -6.19
CA GLY A 124 -17.77 -5.62 -5.39
C GLY A 124 -16.67 -6.52 -4.82
N HIS A 125 -15.40 -6.07 -4.87
CA HIS A 125 -14.29 -6.77 -4.25
C HIS A 125 -13.95 -6.11 -2.91
N PRO A 126 -14.39 -6.68 -1.76
CA PRO A 126 -14.04 -6.14 -0.44
C PRO A 126 -12.53 -6.21 -0.23
N VAL A 127 -11.93 -5.07 0.13
CA VAL A 127 -10.49 -4.96 0.36
C VAL A 127 -10.20 -5.13 1.85
N GLU A 128 -9.35 -6.09 2.22
CA GLU A 128 -8.90 -6.28 3.58
C GLU A 128 -7.74 -5.32 3.90
N THR A 129 -7.63 -4.92 5.16
CA THR A 129 -6.58 -4.01 5.61
C THR A 129 -5.65 -4.69 6.60
N ILE A 130 -4.35 -4.43 6.47
CA ILE A 130 -3.32 -4.82 7.46
C ILE A 130 -2.57 -3.56 7.88
N GLU A 131 -2.37 -3.38 9.17
CA GLU A 131 -1.64 -2.22 9.66
C GLU A 131 -0.16 -2.30 9.27
N ALA A 132 0.29 -1.30 8.51
CA ALA A 132 1.68 -1.21 8.07
C ALA A 132 2.58 -0.75 9.22
N PRO A 133 3.79 -1.33 9.35
CA PRO A 133 4.75 -0.90 10.36
C PRO A 133 5.20 0.55 10.14
N PRO A 134 5.76 1.22 11.17
CA PRO A 134 6.18 2.61 11.07
C PRO A 134 7.10 2.93 9.89
N GLU A 135 7.96 1.99 9.51
CA GLU A 135 8.89 2.10 8.38
C GLU A 135 8.18 2.12 7.01
N GLY A 136 6.99 1.53 6.93
CA GLY A 136 6.15 1.52 5.72
C GLY A 136 5.45 2.86 5.43
N ARG A 137 5.84 3.95 6.11
CA ARG A 137 5.25 5.27 5.90
C ARG A 137 5.61 5.87 4.55
N ARG A 138 4.69 6.65 4.03
CA ARG A 138 4.89 7.44 2.82
C ARG A 138 5.73 8.69 3.13
N VAL A 139 6.75 8.94 2.33
CA VAL A 139 7.58 10.15 2.40
C VAL A 139 6.97 11.22 1.49
N ALA A 140 6.41 12.26 2.08
CA ALA A 140 5.82 13.39 1.37
C ALA A 140 6.55 14.71 1.67
N SER A 141 7.40 14.72 2.71
CA SER A 141 8.11 15.92 3.18
C SER A 141 9.53 15.58 3.64
N ALA A 142 10.34 16.62 3.84
CA ALA A 142 11.68 16.46 4.44
C ALA A 142 11.62 15.97 5.90
N ASP A 143 10.54 16.26 6.61
CA ASP A 143 10.35 15.79 7.99
C ASP A 143 9.98 14.32 8.03
N ASP A 144 9.20 13.83 7.05
CA ASP A 144 8.95 12.39 6.90
C ASP A 144 10.24 11.63 6.64
N LEU A 145 11.13 12.19 5.81
CA LEU A 145 12.43 11.57 5.52
C LEU A 145 13.28 11.46 6.78
N ARG A 146 13.41 12.54 7.56
CA ARG A 146 14.15 12.54 8.83
C ARG A 146 13.58 11.53 9.83
N LEU A 147 12.26 11.44 9.90
CA LEU A 147 11.62 10.47 10.77
C LEU A 147 11.87 9.04 10.30
N LEU A 148 11.83 8.79 9.00
CA LEU A 148 12.12 7.48 8.44
C LEU A 148 13.58 7.08 8.66
N GLU A 149 14.52 7.99 8.48
CA GLU A 149 15.95 7.79 8.82
C GLU A 149 16.11 7.40 10.29
N ALA A 150 15.43 8.10 11.20
CA ALA A 150 15.49 7.78 12.63
C ALA A 150 14.90 6.41 12.99
N LEU A 151 13.85 5.97 12.27
CA LEU A 151 13.23 4.66 12.45
C LEU A 151 14.08 3.51 11.89
N THR A 152 14.85 3.77 10.86
CA THR A 152 15.66 2.77 10.16
C THR A 152 17.14 2.76 10.59
N ASP A 153 17.56 3.68 11.45
CA ASP A 153 18.93 3.76 11.98
C ASP A 153 19.26 2.50 12.79
N PRO A 154 20.24 1.68 12.34
CA PRO A 154 20.61 0.44 13.03
C PRO A 154 21.19 0.68 14.42
N LEU A 155 21.80 1.84 14.68
CA LEU A 155 22.38 2.17 15.98
C LEU A 155 21.29 2.42 17.03
N ARG A 156 20.13 2.89 16.65
CA ARG A 156 18.98 3.10 17.55
C ARG A 156 18.21 1.82 17.82
N ARG A 157 18.15 0.88 16.84
CA ARG A 157 17.50 -0.43 17.01
C ARG A 157 18.24 -1.34 18.00
N ALA A 158 19.56 -1.18 18.15
CA ALA A 158 20.36 -1.98 19.05
C ALA A 158 20.32 -1.48 20.51
N ALA A 159 19.72 -0.33 20.79
CA ALA A 159 19.67 0.32 22.10
C ALA A 159 18.32 0.19 22.84
N GLY A 160 17.34 -0.50 22.28
CA GLY A 160 16.01 -0.76 22.86
C GLY A 160 15.72 -2.23 22.92
#